data_4d3d34a01967a42a56c1067080f6a37b
#
_entry.id   4d3d34a01967a42a56c1067080f6a37b
#
_cell.length_a   1.000
_cell.length_b   1.000
_cell.length_c   1.000
_cell.angle_alpha   90.00
_cell.angle_beta   90.00
_cell.angle_gamma   90.00
#
_symmetry.space_group_name_H-M   'P 1'
#
loop_
_entity.id
_entity.type
_entity.pdbx_description
1 polymer ?
#
loop_
_entity_poly.entity_id
_entity_poly.type
_entity_poly.pdbx_seq_one_letter_code
_entity_poly.pdbx_strand_id
1 'polypeptide(L)'
;MNQLRPLNPFNNVVASGIANCDLNPLLGTTLECLNLSLGGTFTKAMITLIQLKANGKVIWESDGTKLDGSENFKNYTTADATKLSINFMEPKAKTVNAFQAGSIDLSPASGISNLRLEVTIAGATAPTLSGVAEVSPALDIESERAIRFLIGRRHRNTQTIGAAGTFSLQVPHLDPSGGGSVFKRIMVYSANMTAMKAMREGITEFDVTKAENEWIQKKALRAPQSNLFVFDPILDGIQAGRVWDTRPSNGVKSAQLYGTFSAGETITIETEELLPLNMY
;
A
#
# COMPACT_ATOMS: atom_id res chain seq x y z
N MET A 1 -14.86 -14.43 -12.33
CA MET A 1 -13.61 -15.06 -12.77
C MET A 1 -12.65 -13.92 -13.07
N ASN A 2 -11.53 -13.86 -12.35
CA ASN A 2 -10.52 -12.84 -12.62
C ASN A 2 -9.95 -13.04 -14.02
N GLN A 3 -9.81 -11.97 -14.78
CA GLN A 3 -9.19 -11.97 -16.10
C GLN A 3 -7.74 -11.53 -15.95
N LEU A 4 -6.84 -12.24 -16.62
CA LEU A 4 -5.45 -11.84 -16.75
C LEU A 4 -5.29 -11.07 -18.05
N ARG A 5 -4.90 -9.80 -17.98
CA ARG A 5 -4.67 -8.93 -19.14
C ARG A 5 -3.22 -8.51 -19.20
N PRO A 6 -2.49 -8.80 -20.28
CA PRO A 6 -1.15 -8.27 -20.46
C PRO A 6 -1.19 -6.73 -20.48
N LEU A 7 -0.20 -6.11 -19.85
CA LEU A 7 -0.02 -4.66 -19.90
C LEU A 7 0.52 -4.23 -21.26
N ASN A 8 0.24 -3.00 -21.64
CA ASN A 8 0.95 -2.37 -22.75
C ASN A 8 2.46 -2.41 -22.53
N PRO A 9 3.27 -2.43 -23.60
CA PRO A 9 4.71 -2.31 -23.46
C PRO A 9 5.10 -1.07 -22.66
N PHE A 10 6.06 -1.23 -21.76
CA PHE A 10 6.66 -0.10 -21.06
C PHE A 10 7.54 0.71 -22.01
N ASN A 11 7.36 2.01 -22.03
CA ASN A 11 8.22 2.94 -22.73
C ASN A 11 9.40 3.34 -21.83
N ASN A 12 10.55 3.63 -22.45
CA ASN A 12 11.75 4.15 -21.78
C ASN A 12 12.30 3.22 -20.68
N VAL A 13 12.33 1.92 -20.92
CA VAL A 13 12.98 0.95 -20.02
C VAL A 13 14.49 1.00 -20.27
N VAL A 14 15.19 1.83 -19.49
CA VAL A 14 16.62 2.10 -19.65
C VAL A 14 17.36 1.92 -18.33
N ALA A 15 18.69 1.85 -18.37
CA ALA A 15 19.57 1.62 -17.23
C ALA A 15 19.30 2.55 -16.02
N SER A 16 18.98 3.82 -16.30
CA SER A 16 18.56 4.81 -15.30
C SER A 16 17.57 5.77 -15.96
N GLY A 17 16.33 5.78 -15.50
CA GLY A 17 15.26 6.59 -16.09
C GLY A 17 13.90 6.22 -15.54
N ILE A 18 12.86 6.83 -16.11
CA ILE A 18 11.47 6.56 -15.73
C ILE A 18 10.82 5.75 -16.87
N ALA A 19 10.61 4.48 -16.61
CA ALA A 19 9.77 3.64 -17.46
C ALA A 19 8.29 3.92 -17.19
N ASN A 20 7.47 3.96 -18.23
CA ASN A 20 6.06 4.23 -18.09
C ASN A 20 5.20 3.30 -18.93
N CYS A 21 4.05 2.95 -18.39
CA CYS A 21 3.06 2.10 -19.02
C CYS A 21 1.68 2.78 -18.94
N ASP A 22 1.03 2.90 -20.07
CA ASP A 22 -0.36 3.35 -20.17
C ASP A 22 -1.29 2.19 -19.82
N LEU A 23 -2.11 2.38 -18.79
CA LEU A 23 -3.09 1.43 -18.30
C LEU A 23 -4.52 1.74 -18.76
N ASN A 24 -4.72 2.71 -19.65
CA ASN A 24 -6.05 3.07 -20.14
C ASN A 24 -6.80 1.91 -20.83
N PRO A 25 -6.16 0.90 -21.46
CA PRO A 25 -6.88 -0.29 -21.94
C PRO A 25 -7.59 -1.10 -20.86
N LEU A 26 -7.32 -0.86 -19.57
CA LEU A 26 -8.02 -1.48 -18.44
C LEU A 26 -9.29 -0.70 -18.03
N LEU A 27 -9.53 0.49 -18.58
CA LEU A 27 -10.74 1.26 -18.29
C LEU A 27 -12.00 0.43 -18.61
N GLY A 28 -13.02 0.57 -17.79
CA GLY A 28 -14.23 -0.24 -17.85
C GLY A 28 -14.14 -1.56 -17.08
N THR A 29 -13.07 -1.79 -16.31
CA THR A 29 -12.91 -2.95 -15.42
C THR A 29 -12.62 -2.52 -13.99
N THR A 30 -12.47 -3.47 -13.08
CA THR A 30 -11.93 -3.26 -11.74
C THR A 30 -10.54 -3.84 -11.67
N LEU A 31 -9.54 -3.02 -11.35
CA LEU A 31 -8.15 -3.44 -11.21
C LEU A 31 -7.90 -3.99 -9.80
N GLU A 32 -7.48 -5.24 -9.72
CA GLU A 32 -7.24 -5.96 -8.47
C GLU A 32 -5.76 -6.10 -8.13
N CYS A 33 -4.93 -6.40 -9.13
CA CYS A 33 -3.50 -6.58 -8.95
C CYS A 33 -2.73 -6.22 -10.23
N LEU A 34 -1.50 -5.74 -10.06
CA LEU A 34 -0.51 -5.60 -11.13
C LEU A 34 0.68 -6.51 -10.82
N ASN A 35 0.99 -7.43 -11.70
CA ASN A 35 2.13 -8.33 -11.59
C ASN A 35 3.20 -7.91 -12.59
N LEU A 36 4.32 -7.39 -12.10
CA LEU A 36 5.46 -6.95 -12.89
C LEU A 36 6.49 -8.06 -13.02
N SER A 37 7.09 -8.18 -14.21
CA SER A 37 8.18 -9.12 -14.53
C SER A 37 9.43 -8.33 -14.87
N LEU A 38 10.49 -8.56 -14.11
CA LEU A 38 11.79 -7.92 -14.24
C LEU A 38 12.73 -8.88 -14.99
N GLY A 39 13.50 -8.38 -15.96
CA GLY A 39 14.44 -9.20 -16.69
C GLY A 39 15.75 -8.47 -16.99
N GLY A 40 16.74 -9.18 -17.57
CA GLY A 40 18.12 -8.72 -17.66
C GLY A 40 18.76 -8.72 -16.28
N THR A 41 19.57 -7.70 -15.97
CA THR A 41 20.14 -7.50 -14.62
C THR A 41 19.27 -6.63 -13.72
N PHE A 42 18.00 -6.46 -14.07
CA PHE A 42 17.06 -5.60 -13.36
C PHE A 42 16.51 -6.30 -12.10
N THR A 43 16.80 -5.75 -10.93
CA THR A 43 16.36 -6.27 -9.63
C THR A 43 15.38 -5.31 -8.94
N LYS A 44 14.65 -5.81 -7.96
CA LYS A 44 13.72 -4.99 -7.16
C LYS A 44 14.40 -3.80 -6.48
N ALA A 45 15.65 -3.97 -6.01
CA ALA A 45 16.43 -2.89 -5.38
C ALA A 45 16.79 -1.74 -6.35
N MET A 46 16.79 -1.99 -7.66
CA MET A 46 17.02 -0.98 -8.68
C MET A 46 15.75 -0.16 -9.00
N ILE A 47 14.60 -0.52 -8.44
CA ILE A 47 13.37 0.24 -8.52
C ILE A 47 13.34 1.21 -7.35
N THR A 48 13.69 2.46 -7.59
CA THR A 48 13.76 3.50 -6.55
C THR A 48 12.41 4.14 -6.24
N LEU A 49 11.49 4.11 -7.21
CA LEU A 49 10.14 4.61 -7.06
C LEU A 49 9.19 3.92 -8.06
N ILE A 50 8.04 3.51 -7.58
CA ILE A 50 6.89 3.08 -8.38
C ILE A 50 5.75 4.01 -8.05
N GLN A 51 5.07 4.56 -9.06
CA GLN A 51 3.90 5.40 -8.88
C GLN A 51 2.77 4.98 -9.80
N LEU A 52 1.58 4.80 -9.22
CA LEU A 52 0.35 4.70 -9.99
C LEU A 52 -0.36 6.05 -9.94
N LYS A 53 -0.65 6.59 -11.11
CA LYS A 53 -1.28 7.90 -11.29
C LYS A 53 -2.65 7.76 -11.92
N ALA A 54 -3.68 8.29 -11.25
CA ALA A 54 -5.04 8.41 -11.78
C ALA A 54 -5.34 9.88 -12.05
N ASN A 55 -5.72 10.23 -13.28
CA ASN A 55 -5.95 11.61 -13.71
C ASN A 55 -4.80 12.56 -13.36
N GLY A 56 -3.55 12.06 -13.46
CA GLY A 56 -2.34 12.81 -13.15
C GLY A 56 -1.99 12.90 -11.66
N LYS A 57 -2.86 12.49 -10.73
CA LYS A 57 -2.58 12.44 -9.28
C LYS A 57 -1.97 11.09 -8.90
N VAL A 58 -0.93 11.09 -8.06
CA VAL A 58 -0.37 9.89 -7.47
C VAL A 58 -1.38 9.34 -6.46
N ILE A 59 -1.84 8.12 -6.69
CA ILE A 59 -2.75 7.41 -5.78
C ILE A 59 -2.04 6.29 -5.03
N TRP A 60 -0.89 5.84 -5.54
CA TRP A 60 -0.14 4.75 -4.95
C TRP A 60 1.35 4.94 -5.25
N GLU A 61 2.19 4.78 -4.22
CA GLU A 61 3.64 4.86 -4.38
C GLU A 61 4.41 3.98 -3.40
N SER A 62 5.54 3.44 -3.85
CA SER A 62 6.52 2.69 -3.03
C SER A 62 7.85 2.60 -3.78
N ASP A 63 8.87 2.01 -3.18
CA ASP A 63 10.03 1.47 -3.91
C ASP A 63 9.96 -0.06 -4.02
N GLY A 64 10.78 -0.63 -4.91
CA GLY A 64 10.68 -2.05 -5.21
C GLY A 64 11.00 -2.97 -4.02
N THR A 65 11.94 -2.58 -3.16
CA THR A 65 12.32 -3.37 -1.98
C THR A 65 11.25 -3.31 -0.89
N LYS A 66 10.70 -2.11 -0.63
CA LYS A 66 9.64 -1.95 0.39
C LYS A 66 8.34 -2.58 -0.05
N LEU A 67 8.01 -2.44 -1.35
CA LEU A 67 6.86 -3.13 -1.90
C LEU A 67 7.00 -4.65 -1.74
N ASP A 68 8.12 -5.23 -2.14
CA ASP A 68 8.36 -6.66 -1.97
C ASP A 68 8.27 -7.10 -0.51
N GLY A 69 8.88 -6.34 0.41
CA GLY A 69 8.78 -6.60 1.84
C GLY A 69 7.35 -6.57 2.37
N SER A 70 6.54 -5.62 1.93
CA SER A 70 5.13 -5.52 2.34
C SER A 70 4.26 -6.63 1.75
N GLU A 71 4.49 -7.03 0.50
CA GLU A 71 3.76 -8.15 -0.12
C GLU A 71 4.17 -9.49 0.51
N ASN A 72 5.46 -9.68 0.83
CA ASN A 72 5.94 -10.84 1.58
C ASN A 72 5.34 -10.87 2.99
N PHE A 73 5.24 -9.73 3.68
CA PHE A 73 4.57 -9.63 4.99
C PHE A 73 3.10 -10.10 4.90
N LYS A 74 2.36 -9.64 3.90
CA LYS A 74 0.97 -10.06 3.69
C LYS A 74 0.84 -11.55 3.39
N ASN A 75 1.94 -12.18 2.94
CA ASN A 75 2.01 -13.59 2.56
C ASN A 75 1.00 -13.92 1.44
N TYR A 76 0.85 -13.01 0.46
CA TYR A 76 -0.03 -13.17 -0.70
C TYR A 76 0.70 -13.71 -1.92
N THR A 77 2.00 -13.50 -1.98
CA THR A 77 2.86 -13.91 -3.09
C THR A 77 3.92 -14.90 -2.62
N THR A 78 4.39 -15.73 -3.54
CA THR A 78 5.61 -16.51 -3.33
C THR A 78 6.80 -15.62 -3.64
N ALA A 79 7.83 -15.64 -2.79
CA ALA A 79 9.06 -14.90 -3.02
C ALA A 79 9.70 -15.31 -4.36
N ASP A 80 9.89 -14.36 -5.27
CA ASP A 80 10.52 -14.53 -6.58
C ASP A 80 11.36 -13.29 -6.88
N ALA A 81 12.62 -13.48 -7.25
CA ALA A 81 13.55 -12.37 -7.50
C ALA A 81 13.14 -11.50 -8.72
N THR A 82 12.42 -12.09 -9.67
CA THR A 82 12.05 -11.47 -10.95
C THR A 82 10.60 -11.01 -11.03
N LYS A 83 9.81 -11.25 -9.96
CA LYS A 83 8.40 -10.90 -9.92
C LYS A 83 8.13 -9.91 -8.79
N LEU A 84 7.31 -8.91 -9.09
CA LEU A 84 6.87 -7.91 -8.13
C LEU A 84 5.39 -7.65 -8.32
N SER A 85 4.59 -7.88 -7.26
CA SER A 85 3.14 -7.69 -7.30
C SER A 85 2.73 -6.42 -6.57
N ILE A 86 1.72 -5.75 -7.08
CA ILE A 86 1.03 -4.62 -6.44
C ILE A 86 -0.40 -5.07 -6.21
N ASN A 87 -0.70 -5.52 -5.00
CA ASN A 87 -2.05 -5.97 -4.64
C ASN A 87 -2.87 -4.81 -4.06
N PHE A 88 -3.95 -4.44 -4.72
CA PHE A 88 -4.93 -3.46 -4.25
C PHE A 88 -5.99 -4.11 -3.37
N MET A 89 -6.35 -5.35 -3.67
CA MET A 89 -7.30 -6.18 -2.92
C MET A 89 -6.66 -6.88 -1.71
N GLU A 90 -7.49 -7.57 -0.91
CA GLU A 90 -7.07 -8.41 0.21
C GLU A 90 -7.41 -9.89 -0.07
N PRO A 91 -6.54 -10.65 -0.74
CA PRO A 91 -6.86 -12.02 -1.20
C PRO A 91 -7.25 -13.01 -0.09
N LYS A 92 -6.83 -12.75 1.15
CA LYS A 92 -7.14 -13.59 2.33
C LYS A 92 -8.26 -13.02 3.19
N ALA A 93 -9.02 -12.05 2.70
CA ALA A 93 -10.17 -11.52 3.43
C ALA A 93 -11.30 -12.56 3.55
N LYS A 94 -12.02 -12.49 4.67
CA LYS A 94 -13.08 -13.46 5.00
C LYS A 94 -14.42 -13.18 4.34
N THR A 95 -14.62 -12.01 3.79
CA THR A 95 -15.87 -11.60 3.14
C THR A 95 -15.59 -11.05 1.75
N VAL A 96 -16.56 -11.15 0.84
CA VAL A 96 -16.42 -10.63 -0.54
C VAL A 96 -16.13 -9.13 -0.53
N ASN A 97 -16.86 -8.38 0.29
CA ASN A 97 -16.65 -6.93 0.40
C ASN A 97 -15.25 -6.58 0.92
N ALA A 98 -14.74 -7.32 1.91
CA ALA A 98 -13.39 -7.13 2.41
C ALA A 98 -12.33 -7.55 1.38
N PHE A 99 -12.59 -8.59 0.60
CA PHE A 99 -11.71 -9.01 -0.48
C PHE A 99 -11.55 -7.91 -1.54
N GLN A 100 -12.65 -7.27 -1.95
CA GLN A 100 -12.65 -6.25 -2.99
C GLN A 100 -12.27 -4.86 -2.50
N ALA A 101 -12.28 -4.61 -1.18
CA ALA A 101 -11.99 -3.29 -0.62
C ALA A 101 -10.54 -2.87 -0.90
N GLY A 102 -10.38 -1.78 -1.64
CA GLY A 102 -9.12 -1.25 -2.11
C GLY A 102 -8.83 -1.52 -3.58
N SER A 103 -9.57 -2.43 -4.24
CA SER A 103 -9.53 -2.56 -5.71
C SER A 103 -9.86 -1.21 -6.36
N ILE A 104 -9.25 -0.95 -7.51
CA ILE A 104 -9.44 0.32 -8.20
C ILE A 104 -10.53 0.12 -9.25
N ASP A 105 -11.71 0.71 -9.00
CA ASP A 105 -12.78 0.74 -9.98
C ASP A 105 -12.41 1.70 -11.13
N LEU A 106 -12.34 1.17 -12.34
CA LEU A 106 -12.05 1.90 -13.57
C LEU A 106 -13.28 2.04 -14.45
N SER A 107 -14.47 1.85 -13.90
CA SER A 107 -15.73 2.12 -14.59
C SER A 107 -15.88 3.62 -14.89
N PRO A 108 -16.70 4.05 -15.85
CA PRO A 108 -16.96 5.45 -16.13
C PRO A 108 -17.46 6.23 -14.91
N ALA A 109 -18.14 5.57 -13.98
CA ALA A 109 -18.67 6.18 -12.77
C ALA A 109 -17.59 6.52 -11.72
N SER A 110 -16.40 5.91 -11.80
CA SER A 110 -15.28 6.21 -10.90
C SER A 110 -14.68 7.59 -11.14
N GLY A 111 -14.90 8.19 -12.34
CA GLY A 111 -14.29 9.44 -12.75
C GLY A 111 -12.81 9.31 -13.15
N ILE A 112 -12.26 8.09 -13.20
CA ILE A 112 -10.89 7.84 -13.69
C ILE A 112 -10.94 7.76 -15.21
N SER A 113 -10.36 8.74 -15.89
CA SER A 113 -10.25 8.81 -17.35
C SER A 113 -8.84 8.50 -17.85
N ASN A 114 -7.84 8.54 -16.98
CA ASN A 114 -6.46 8.25 -17.30
C ASN A 114 -5.80 7.51 -16.14
N LEU A 115 -5.18 6.37 -16.45
CA LEU A 115 -4.41 5.58 -15.49
C LEU A 115 -3.03 5.26 -16.07
N ARG A 116 -1.98 5.55 -15.30
CA ARG A 116 -0.59 5.37 -15.73
C ARG A 116 0.27 4.80 -14.61
N LEU A 117 1.10 3.83 -14.94
CA LEU A 117 2.14 3.30 -14.07
C LEU A 117 3.50 3.86 -14.46
N GLU A 118 4.22 4.41 -13.50
CA GLU A 118 5.61 4.89 -13.68
C GLU A 118 6.54 4.12 -12.75
N VAL A 119 7.69 3.69 -13.29
CA VAL A 119 8.72 2.94 -12.57
C VAL A 119 10.06 3.63 -12.78
N THR A 120 10.61 4.22 -11.72
CA THR A 120 11.94 4.84 -11.74
C THR A 120 13.00 3.76 -11.52
N ILE A 121 13.86 3.59 -12.50
CA ILE A 121 14.94 2.59 -12.54
C ILE A 121 16.26 3.30 -12.28
N ALA A 122 17.13 2.69 -11.47
CA ALA A 122 18.49 3.20 -11.24
C ALA A 122 19.51 2.06 -11.23
N GLY A 123 20.53 2.18 -12.09
CA GLY A 123 21.71 1.30 -12.11
C GLY A 123 21.48 -0.11 -12.69
N ALA A 124 20.44 -0.31 -13.47
CA ALA A 124 20.23 -1.59 -14.17
C ALA A 124 21.12 -1.69 -15.42
N THR A 125 21.43 -2.92 -15.87
CA THR A 125 22.08 -3.16 -17.15
C THR A 125 21.14 -3.94 -18.06
N ALA A 126 20.85 -3.39 -19.25
CA ALA A 126 19.89 -3.97 -20.20
C ALA A 126 18.55 -4.41 -19.53
N PRO A 127 17.88 -3.53 -18.80
CA PRO A 127 16.65 -3.90 -18.11
C PRO A 127 15.53 -4.22 -19.09
N THR A 128 14.73 -5.22 -18.74
CA THR A 128 13.44 -5.46 -19.39
C THR A 128 12.34 -5.43 -18.33
N LEU A 129 11.20 -4.85 -18.67
CA LEU A 129 10.04 -4.71 -17.80
C LEU A 129 8.78 -5.03 -18.59
N SER A 130 7.99 -5.94 -18.07
CA SER A 130 6.67 -6.29 -18.59
C SER A 130 5.71 -6.55 -17.44
N GLY A 131 4.43 -6.77 -17.71
CA GLY A 131 3.50 -7.07 -16.64
C GLY A 131 2.16 -7.60 -17.14
N VAL A 132 1.39 -8.06 -16.16
CA VAL A 132 0.02 -8.55 -16.34
C VAL A 132 -0.85 -7.94 -15.26
N ALA A 133 -2.01 -7.43 -15.62
CA ALA A 133 -3.04 -6.99 -14.68
C ALA A 133 -4.03 -8.13 -14.40
N GLU A 134 -4.39 -8.27 -13.14
CA GLU A 134 -5.57 -9.04 -12.72
C GLU A 134 -6.73 -8.09 -12.61
N VAL A 135 -7.78 -8.37 -13.35
CA VAL A 135 -8.97 -7.51 -13.40
C VAL A 135 -10.23 -8.34 -13.29
N SER A 136 -11.27 -7.76 -12.71
CA SER A 136 -12.64 -8.27 -12.74
C SER A 136 -13.53 -7.33 -13.58
N PRO A 137 -14.72 -7.80 -13.99
CA PRO A 137 -15.70 -6.91 -14.64
C PRO A 137 -15.97 -5.68 -13.78
N ALA A 138 -16.29 -4.56 -14.42
CA ALA A 138 -16.77 -3.39 -13.70
C ALA A 138 -17.96 -3.79 -12.85
N LEU A 139 -17.92 -3.37 -11.61
CA LEU A 139 -18.92 -3.72 -10.64
C LEU A 139 -20.22 -2.95 -10.93
N ASP A 140 -21.38 -3.58 -10.76
CA ASP A 140 -22.66 -2.91 -10.94
C ASP A 140 -22.91 -1.92 -9.81
N ILE A 141 -23.07 -0.64 -10.17
CA ILE A 141 -23.11 0.49 -9.24
C ILE A 141 -24.31 0.44 -8.29
N GLU A 142 -25.40 -0.26 -8.66
CA GLU A 142 -26.63 -0.19 -7.90
C GLU A 142 -26.63 -1.04 -6.63
N SER A 143 -25.87 -2.12 -6.58
CA SER A 143 -25.93 -3.10 -5.47
C SER A 143 -24.97 -2.85 -4.30
N GLU A 144 -23.90 -2.03 -4.45
CA GLU A 144 -22.83 -1.99 -3.43
C GLU A 144 -22.16 -0.61 -3.25
N ARG A 145 -22.90 0.46 -3.34
CA ARG A 145 -22.43 1.87 -3.41
C ARG A 145 -21.43 2.33 -2.34
N ALA A 146 -21.43 1.79 -1.15
CA ALA A 146 -20.69 2.40 -0.04
C ALA A 146 -19.17 2.10 -0.05
N ILE A 147 -18.75 0.95 -0.57
CA ILE A 147 -17.34 0.51 -0.48
C ILE A 147 -16.54 0.89 -1.74
N ARG A 148 -17.19 1.09 -2.87
CA ARG A 148 -16.59 1.24 -4.20
C ARG A 148 -16.05 2.62 -4.52
N PHE A 149 -16.50 3.64 -3.81
CA PHE A 149 -15.90 4.97 -3.95
C PHE A 149 -14.58 5.10 -3.20
N LEU A 150 -14.20 4.08 -2.42
CA LEU A 150 -12.94 4.04 -1.70
C LEU A 150 -11.94 3.19 -2.49
N ILE A 151 -10.94 3.83 -3.05
CA ILE A 151 -9.82 3.16 -3.71
C ILE A 151 -8.70 2.91 -2.72
N GLY A 152 -7.95 1.84 -2.94
CA GLY A 152 -6.70 1.58 -2.23
C GLY A 152 -5.66 2.62 -2.62
N ARG A 153 -5.13 3.32 -1.61
CA ARG A 153 -4.05 4.28 -1.76
C ARG A 153 -2.85 3.84 -0.95
N ARG A 154 -1.68 4.23 -1.40
CA ARG A 154 -0.43 4.06 -0.66
C ARG A 154 0.38 5.34 -0.74
N HIS A 155 0.69 5.88 0.42
CA HIS A 155 1.50 7.08 0.56
C HIS A 155 2.78 6.77 1.30
N ARG A 156 3.80 7.57 1.07
CA ARG A 156 5.13 7.39 1.62
C ARG A 156 5.61 8.69 2.28
N ASN A 157 6.23 8.56 3.45
CA ASN A 157 6.96 9.64 4.11
C ASN A 157 8.29 9.13 4.66
N THR A 158 9.23 10.05 4.86
CA THR A 158 10.53 9.74 5.46
C THR A 158 10.74 10.64 6.66
N GLN A 159 11.17 10.06 7.79
CA GLN A 159 11.40 10.79 9.04
C GLN A 159 12.75 10.39 9.63
N THR A 160 13.51 11.38 10.13
CA THR A 160 14.76 11.13 10.85
C THR A 160 14.49 11.08 12.34
N ILE A 161 14.89 10.00 12.98
CA ILE A 161 14.89 9.78 14.43
C ILE A 161 16.31 10.05 14.92
N GLY A 162 16.48 11.07 15.78
CA GLY A 162 17.81 11.55 16.18
C GLY A 162 18.53 10.69 17.22
N ALA A 163 17.80 9.91 18.04
CA ALA A 163 18.35 9.14 19.16
C ALA A 163 17.44 7.97 19.54
N ALA A 164 17.89 7.17 20.51
CA ALA A 164 17.03 6.21 21.20
C ALA A 164 15.92 6.94 21.98
N GLY A 165 14.73 6.34 22.04
CA GLY A 165 13.57 6.91 22.74
C GLY A 165 12.25 6.72 22.00
N THR A 166 11.19 7.35 22.52
CA THR A 166 9.86 7.31 21.95
C THR A 166 9.56 8.62 21.22
N PHE A 167 9.16 8.54 19.95
CA PHE A 167 8.90 9.67 19.08
C PHE A 167 7.53 9.53 18.41
N SER A 168 6.89 10.68 18.17
CA SER A 168 5.70 10.72 17.32
C SER A 168 6.08 10.44 15.87
N LEU A 169 5.35 9.56 15.22
CA LEU A 169 5.55 9.20 13.82
C LEU A 169 4.76 10.14 12.91
N GLN A 170 5.43 10.67 11.90
CA GLN A 170 4.83 11.55 10.89
C GLN A 170 4.16 10.71 9.79
N VAL A 171 3.01 10.13 10.13
CA VAL A 171 2.25 9.29 9.20
C VAL A 171 1.45 10.19 8.25
N PRO A 172 1.54 9.97 6.93
CA PRO A 172 0.70 10.68 5.98
C PRO A 172 -0.79 10.57 6.33
N HIS A 173 -1.54 11.67 6.21
CA HIS A 173 -3.00 11.75 6.43
C HIS A 173 -3.49 11.26 7.80
N LEU A 174 -2.63 11.13 8.79
CA LEU A 174 -3.04 10.67 10.13
C LEU A 174 -3.88 11.73 10.87
N ASP A 175 -3.48 12.99 10.74
CA ASP A 175 -4.10 14.10 11.46
C ASP A 175 -5.54 14.36 10.99
N PRO A 176 -6.55 14.26 11.88
CA PRO A 176 -7.93 14.59 11.56
C PRO A 176 -8.12 16.02 11.04
N SER A 177 -7.29 16.99 11.50
CA SER A 177 -7.37 18.38 11.04
C SER A 177 -7.05 18.53 9.54
N GLY A 178 -6.24 17.63 9.00
CA GLY A 178 -5.93 17.51 7.57
C GLY A 178 -6.92 16.64 6.79
N GLY A 179 -8.04 16.24 7.38
CA GLY A 179 -9.06 15.38 6.76
C GLY A 179 -9.06 13.94 7.25
N GLY A 180 -7.99 13.48 7.86
CA GLY A 180 -7.84 12.11 8.34
C GLY A 180 -7.89 11.08 7.21
N SER A 181 -7.75 9.80 7.54
CA SER A 181 -7.78 8.70 6.59
C SER A 181 -8.39 7.42 7.17
N VAL A 182 -8.63 6.45 6.31
CA VAL A 182 -9.06 5.10 6.69
C VAL A 182 -7.89 4.15 6.44
N PHE A 183 -7.15 3.83 7.50
CA PHE A 183 -5.95 3.01 7.39
C PHE A 183 -6.28 1.51 7.40
N LYS A 184 -5.83 0.82 6.36
CA LYS A 184 -5.75 -0.64 6.33
C LYS A 184 -4.50 -1.12 7.08
N ARG A 185 -3.37 -0.44 6.83
CA ARG A 185 -2.06 -0.71 7.44
C ARG A 185 -1.20 0.53 7.49
N ILE A 186 -0.34 0.58 8.51
CA ILE A 186 0.78 1.51 8.57
C ILE A 186 2.05 0.69 8.74
N MET A 187 2.98 0.88 7.83
CA MET A 187 4.23 0.14 7.73
C MET A 187 5.40 1.07 8.02
N VAL A 188 6.21 0.74 9.02
CA VAL A 188 7.40 1.50 9.40
C VAL A 188 8.64 0.65 9.08
N TYR A 189 9.40 1.06 8.09
CA TYR A 189 10.66 0.43 7.72
C TYR A 189 11.78 1.00 8.58
N SER A 190 12.23 0.19 9.54
CA SER A 190 13.16 0.55 10.59
C SER A 190 13.95 -0.67 11.08
N ALA A 191 15.25 -0.50 11.27
CA ALA A 191 16.09 -1.51 11.89
C ALA A 191 16.02 -1.45 13.44
N ASN A 192 15.75 -0.28 13.99
CA ASN A 192 15.89 0.02 15.42
C ASN A 192 14.55 0.19 16.16
N MET A 193 13.42 0.06 15.50
CA MET A 193 12.11 0.19 16.15
C MET A 193 11.79 -1.03 16.99
N THR A 194 11.49 -0.81 18.28
CA THR A 194 11.28 -1.87 19.29
C THR A 194 9.83 -1.98 19.77
N ALA A 195 9.06 -0.90 19.72
CA ALA A 195 7.66 -0.87 20.12
C ALA A 195 6.86 0.19 19.33
N MET A 196 5.56 0.03 19.30
CA MET A 196 4.63 0.99 18.69
C MET A 196 3.40 1.18 19.57
N LYS A 197 2.95 2.44 19.63
CA LYS A 197 1.72 2.82 20.34
C LYS A 197 0.83 3.66 19.43
N ALA A 198 -0.44 3.28 19.28
CA ALA A 198 -1.46 4.04 18.57
C ALA A 198 -2.52 4.54 19.54
N MET A 199 -2.87 5.82 19.40
CA MET A 199 -3.87 6.49 20.23
C MET A 199 -4.87 7.22 19.35
N ARG A 200 -6.15 7.15 19.73
CA ARG A 200 -7.25 7.92 19.13
C ARG A 200 -8.13 8.48 20.25
N GLU A 201 -8.47 9.76 20.18
CA GLU A 201 -9.24 10.46 21.20
C GLU A 201 -8.65 10.32 22.63
N GLY A 202 -7.33 10.29 22.75
CA GLY A 202 -6.63 10.07 24.01
C GLY A 202 -6.65 8.62 24.53
N ILE A 203 -7.37 7.72 23.87
CA ILE A 203 -7.45 6.30 24.22
C ILE A 203 -6.33 5.53 23.51
N THR A 204 -5.58 4.74 24.24
CA THR A 204 -4.59 3.81 23.68
C THR A 204 -5.33 2.59 23.11
N GLU A 205 -5.25 2.42 21.80
CA GLU A 205 -5.89 1.30 21.08
C GLU A 205 -4.89 0.18 20.72
N PHE A 206 -3.61 0.53 20.68
CA PHE A 206 -2.53 -0.40 20.37
C PHE A 206 -1.27 0.03 21.14
N ASP A 207 -0.65 -0.88 21.86
CA ASP A 207 0.60 -0.62 22.59
C ASP A 207 1.33 -1.96 22.76
N VAL A 208 2.28 -2.24 21.88
CA VAL A 208 2.95 -3.54 21.83
C VAL A 208 4.43 -3.40 21.48
N THR A 209 5.22 -4.34 21.96
CA THR A 209 6.60 -4.55 21.51
C THR A 209 6.63 -5.20 20.13
N LYS A 210 7.78 -5.10 19.45
CA LYS A 210 7.99 -5.76 18.15
C LYS A 210 7.75 -7.27 18.24
N ALA A 211 8.25 -7.91 19.28
CA ALA A 211 8.13 -9.35 19.48
C ALA A 211 6.66 -9.80 19.67
N GLU A 212 5.89 -9.07 20.46
CA GLU A 212 4.46 -9.35 20.65
C GLU A 212 3.68 -9.14 19.36
N ASN A 213 3.94 -8.05 18.65
CA ASN A 213 3.29 -7.74 17.38
C ASN A 213 3.58 -8.85 16.34
N GLU A 214 4.84 -9.24 16.17
CA GLU A 214 5.23 -10.31 15.26
C GLU A 214 4.59 -11.66 15.61
N TRP A 215 4.47 -11.97 16.91
CA TRP A 215 3.81 -13.19 17.36
C TRP A 215 2.32 -13.20 17.00
N ILE A 216 1.61 -12.10 17.23
CA ILE A 216 0.19 -11.94 16.87
C ILE A 216 0.02 -12.04 15.35
N GLN A 217 0.89 -11.40 14.58
CA GLN A 217 0.89 -11.43 13.12
C GLN A 217 1.09 -12.85 12.56
N LYS A 218 2.02 -13.62 13.13
CA LYS A 218 2.23 -15.04 12.76
C LYS A 218 0.99 -15.90 13.02
N LYS A 219 0.26 -15.66 14.12
CA LYS A 219 -1.03 -16.33 14.39
C LYS A 219 -2.08 -16.06 13.32
N ALA A 220 -2.03 -14.86 12.70
CA ALA A 220 -2.90 -14.46 11.61
C ALA A 220 -2.33 -14.80 10.22
N LEU A 221 -1.33 -15.69 10.15
CA LEU A 221 -0.70 -16.14 8.91
C LEU A 221 0.01 -15.03 8.12
N ARG A 222 0.44 -13.94 8.80
CA ARG A 222 1.36 -12.97 8.23
C ARG A 222 2.80 -13.48 8.36
N ALA A 223 3.70 -12.95 7.53
CA ALA A 223 5.12 -13.26 7.54
C ALA A 223 5.93 -12.01 7.94
N PRO A 224 6.14 -11.73 9.24
CA PRO A 224 6.91 -10.56 9.69
C PRO A 224 8.28 -10.49 9.04
N GLN A 225 8.70 -9.27 8.67
CA GLN A 225 9.98 -8.98 8.02
C GLN A 225 10.92 -8.28 9.01
N SER A 226 12.22 -8.55 8.93
CA SER A 226 13.21 -8.13 9.95
C SER A 226 13.24 -6.62 10.21
N ASN A 227 13.17 -5.81 9.16
CA ASN A 227 13.26 -4.35 9.25
C ASN A 227 11.90 -3.67 9.00
N LEU A 228 10.82 -4.33 9.32
CA LEU A 228 9.47 -3.85 9.08
C LEU A 228 8.63 -4.02 10.35
N PHE A 229 8.11 -2.92 10.87
CA PHE A 229 7.07 -2.90 11.89
C PHE A 229 5.74 -2.55 11.24
N VAL A 230 4.70 -3.37 11.43
CA VAL A 230 3.40 -3.16 10.81
C VAL A 230 2.32 -3.02 11.88
N PHE A 231 1.61 -1.91 11.85
CA PHE A 231 0.31 -1.77 12.47
C PHE A 231 -0.76 -2.26 11.47
N ASP A 232 -1.36 -3.42 11.74
CA ASP A 232 -2.34 -4.08 10.86
C ASP A 232 -3.67 -4.28 11.60
N PRO A 233 -4.56 -3.27 11.64
CA PRO A 233 -5.85 -3.39 12.32
C PRO A 233 -6.78 -4.41 11.66
N ILE A 234 -6.56 -4.76 10.39
CA ILE A 234 -7.38 -5.74 9.65
C ILE A 234 -6.78 -7.16 9.68
N LEU A 235 -5.97 -7.45 10.67
CA LEU A 235 -5.22 -8.70 10.81
C LEU A 235 -6.09 -9.96 10.78
N ASP A 236 -7.33 -9.86 11.25
CA ASP A 236 -8.33 -10.94 11.26
C ASP A 236 -9.01 -11.17 9.89
N GLY A 237 -8.68 -10.37 8.89
CA GLY A 237 -9.28 -10.42 7.55
C GLY A 237 -10.66 -9.78 7.44
N ILE A 238 -11.06 -8.95 8.43
CA ILE A 238 -12.34 -8.23 8.45
C ILE A 238 -12.06 -6.74 8.27
N GLN A 239 -12.11 -6.23 7.05
CA GLN A 239 -11.87 -4.80 6.81
C GLN A 239 -13.00 -3.91 7.32
N ALA A 240 -14.25 -4.26 7.06
CA ALA A 240 -15.40 -3.35 7.22
C ALA A 240 -15.62 -2.83 8.65
N GLY A 241 -15.06 -3.45 9.69
CA GLY A 241 -15.21 -3.01 11.08
C GLY A 241 -13.89 -2.85 11.83
N ARG A 242 -12.75 -3.05 11.16
CA ARG A 242 -11.43 -3.09 11.81
C ARG A 242 -10.45 -2.06 11.28
N VAL A 243 -10.71 -1.43 10.14
CA VAL A 243 -9.87 -0.32 9.64
C VAL A 243 -9.74 0.76 10.71
N TRP A 244 -8.56 1.35 10.79
CA TRP A 244 -8.33 2.46 11.71
C TRP A 244 -8.73 3.77 11.05
N ASP A 245 -9.93 4.23 11.38
CA ASP A 245 -10.52 5.44 10.80
C ASP A 245 -10.19 6.65 11.66
N THR A 246 -9.50 7.62 11.08
CA THR A 246 -9.11 8.88 11.74
C THR A 246 -9.85 10.09 11.17
N ARG A 247 -10.85 9.89 10.32
CA ARG A 247 -11.57 11.00 9.66
C ARG A 247 -12.46 11.78 10.64
N PRO A 248 -12.47 13.11 10.54
CA PRO A 248 -13.34 13.95 11.39
C PRO A 248 -14.82 13.74 11.09
N SER A 249 -15.19 13.25 9.89
CA SER A 249 -16.56 12.86 9.56
C SER A 249 -17.11 11.75 10.47
N ASN A 250 -16.24 10.95 11.09
CA ASN A 250 -16.60 9.93 12.08
C ASN A 250 -16.39 10.39 13.52
N GLY A 251 -16.28 11.70 13.74
CA GLY A 251 -16.18 12.30 15.08
C GLY A 251 -14.77 12.27 15.66
N VAL A 252 -13.75 11.83 14.93
CA VAL A 252 -12.37 11.78 15.40
C VAL A 252 -11.76 13.19 15.40
N LYS A 253 -11.19 13.61 16.52
CA LYS A 253 -10.55 14.92 16.71
C LYS A 253 -9.04 14.82 16.89
N SER A 254 -8.54 13.65 17.33
CA SER A 254 -7.11 13.39 17.50
C SER A 254 -6.76 11.95 17.19
N ALA A 255 -5.64 11.76 16.46
CA ALA A 255 -5.05 10.46 16.21
C ALA A 255 -3.52 10.62 16.23
N GLN A 256 -2.84 9.72 16.93
CA GLN A 256 -1.39 9.78 17.12
C GLN A 256 -0.80 8.39 17.05
N LEU A 257 0.38 8.29 16.44
CA LEU A 257 1.17 7.06 16.39
C LEU A 257 2.58 7.36 16.92
N TYR A 258 3.04 6.54 17.83
CA TYR A 258 4.37 6.65 18.44
C TYR A 258 5.18 5.41 18.13
N GLY A 259 6.48 5.60 17.87
CA GLY A 259 7.47 4.54 17.76
C GLY A 259 8.53 4.67 18.84
N THR A 260 8.92 3.57 19.46
CA THR A 260 10.07 3.50 20.38
C THR A 260 11.25 2.87 19.63
N PHE A 261 12.41 3.53 19.70
CA PHE A 261 13.62 3.18 18.96
C PHE A 261 14.78 2.93 19.92
N SER A 262 15.62 1.93 19.59
CA SER A 262 16.85 1.62 20.34
C SER A 262 18.04 2.51 19.93
N ALA A 263 17.98 3.13 18.75
CA ALA A 263 19.01 4.04 18.23
C ALA A 263 18.42 5.01 17.21
N GLY A 264 19.15 6.09 16.90
CA GLY A 264 18.78 7.02 15.83
C GLY A 264 18.93 6.39 14.45
N GLU A 265 18.01 6.72 13.53
CA GLU A 265 18.02 6.29 12.13
C GLU A 265 17.07 7.15 11.28
N THR A 266 17.16 7.00 9.97
CA THR A 266 16.15 7.52 9.05
C THR A 266 15.19 6.40 8.69
N ILE A 267 13.92 6.56 9.03
CA ILE A 267 12.86 5.60 8.78
C ILE A 267 12.04 6.00 7.54
N THR A 268 11.41 5.01 6.92
CA THR A 268 10.35 5.25 5.92
C THR A 268 9.04 4.73 6.47
N ILE A 269 8.00 5.55 6.36
CA ILE A 269 6.64 5.20 6.74
C ILE A 269 5.82 5.10 5.46
N GLU A 270 5.16 3.98 5.26
CA GLU A 270 4.20 3.80 4.16
C GLU A 270 2.84 3.42 4.72
N THR A 271 1.78 3.96 4.14
CA THR A 271 0.40 3.72 4.56
C THR A 271 -0.36 3.00 3.47
N GLU A 272 -1.20 2.04 3.84
CA GLU A 272 -2.26 1.51 2.98
C GLU A 272 -3.59 2.06 3.46
N GLU A 273 -4.25 2.83 2.62
CA GLU A 273 -5.44 3.63 2.95
C GLU A 273 -6.60 3.33 2.02
N LEU A 274 -7.81 3.58 2.50
CA LEU A 274 -9.05 3.54 1.71
C LEU A 274 -9.67 4.93 1.68
N LEU A 275 -9.61 5.60 0.55
CA LEU A 275 -10.12 6.96 0.40
C LEU A 275 -10.79 7.16 -0.97
N PRO A 276 -11.76 8.08 -1.06
CA PRO A 276 -12.29 8.51 -2.35
C PRO A 276 -11.20 9.12 -3.25
N LEU A 277 -11.36 8.97 -4.57
CA LEU A 277 -10.40 9.51 -5.54
C LEU A 277 -10.24 11.04 -5.46
N ASN A 278 -11.31 11.74 -5.09
CA ASN A 278 -11.36 13.21 -5.05
C ASN A 278 -10.88 13.82 -3.72
N MET A 279 -10.57 13.01 -2.72
CA MET A 279 -9.91 13.49 -1.50
C MET A 279 -8.40 13.60 -1.75
N TYR A 280 -7.86 14.81 -1.56
CA TYR A 280 -6.46 15.27 -1.76
C TYR A 280 -6.08 15.68 -3.17
#